data_e8ff7bcca6809ee7cada808f7379a3ee
#
_entry.id   e8ff7bcca6809ee7cada808f7379a3ee
#
_cell.length_a   1.000
_cell.length_b   1.000
_cell.length_c   1.000
_cell.angle_alpha   90.00
_cell.angle_beta   90.00
_cell.angle_gamma   90.00
#
_symmetry.space_group_name_H-M   'P 1'
#
loop_
_entity.id
_entity.type
_entity.pdbx_description
1 polymer ?
#
loop_
_entity_poly.entity_id
_entity_poly.type
_entity_poly.pdbx_seq_one_letter_code
_entity_poly.pdbx_strand_id
1 'polypeptide(L)'
;MTKLAVTSITAASSRFFNDRKPAPIRTPLSSHMTHGPSVISLYVLSRAFLFPFHSESKMGVDIRHNKDRKVHRKEPKSQDIYLRLLVKLYRFLSRRSDAPFNKVILRRLFMSKTNRPPLALSRLIRKMKHPGRENLTAVVVGTITDDVRIQKIPKLKVCALKLTDRARSRILKAGGQIMTFDQLALTAPRGQGTVLLSGPRKAREVYRHFGKAPGTPHSRTKPYVRSKGRKFERARGRRASRGYKN
;
A
#
# COMPACT_ATOMS: atom_id res chain seq x y z
N MET A 1 -4.05 -60.11 23.82
CA MET A 1 -5.48 -60.43 23.65
C MET A 1 -6.22 -59.14 23.76
N THR A 2 -6.91 -58.52 22.87
CA THR A 2 -7.69 -58.81 21.67
C THR A 2 -7.80 -57.52 20.90
N LYS A 3 -7.37 -57.43 19.68
CA LYS A 3 -8.04 -57.35 18.37
C LYS A 3 -9.10 -56.24 18.24
N LEU A 4 -8.75 -55.29 17.36
CA LEU A 4 -9.41 -54.90 16.08
C LEU A 4 -10.86 -54.39 16.13
N ALA A 5 -11.07 -53.18 15.62
CA ALA A 5 -12.06 -52.96 14.56
C ALA A 5 -11.75 -51.68 13.78
N VAL A 6 -11.44 -51.89 12.53
CA VAL A 6 -11.42 -50.94 11.42
C VAL A 6 -12.86 -50.80 10.95
N THR A 7 -13.34 -49.60 10.72
CA THR A 7 -14.47 -49.37 9.80
C THR A 7 -14.25 -48.08 9.02
N SER A 8 -13.95 -48.28 7.77
CA SER A 8 -14.02 -47.33 6.65
C SER A 8 -15.48 -47.04 6.31
N ILE A 9 -15.80 -45.77 6.08
CA ILE A 9 -16.94 -45.42 5.22
C ILE A 9 -16.48 -44.32 4.26
N THR A 10 -16.51 -44.72 3.01
CA THR A 10 -16.30 -43.98 1.78
C THR A 10 -17.51 -43.11 1.43
N ALA A 11 -17.19 -42.04 0.71
CA ALA A 11 -17.90 -41.54 -0.47
C ALA A 11 -19.04 -40.52 -0.32
N ALA A 12 -18.89 -39.55 -1.04
CA ALA A 12 -19.69 -38.93 -2.12
C ALA A 12 -19.89 -37.44 -1.86
N SER A 13 -19.58 -36.64 -2.74
CA SER A 13 -20.09 -36.16 -4.01
C SER A 13 -19.81 -34.64 -4.11
N SER A 14 -18.92 -34.25 -4.95
CA SER A 14 -19.06 -33.70 -6.30
C SER A 14 -19.82 -32.37 -6.44
N ARG A 15 -19.16 -31.48 -7.18
CA ARG A 15 -19.66 -30.43 -8.08
C ARG A 15 -20.04 -29.09 -7.46
N PHE A 16 -19.19 -28.07 -7.75
CA PHE A 16 -19.47 -27.06 -8.76
C PHE A 16 -18.20 -26.28 -9.12
N PHE A 17 -17.56 -26.77 -10.18
CA PHE A 17 -16.56 -26.02 -10.93
C PHE A 17 -17.34 -25.13 -11.90
N ASN A 18 -17.24 -23.86 -11.82
CA ASN A 18 -17.80 -22.92 -12.79
C ASN A 18 -16.65 -22.28 -13.58
N ASP A 19 -16.18 -23.04 -14.58
CA ASP A 19 -15.28 -22.59 -15.63
C ASP A 19 -16.02 -21.61 -16.55
N ARG A 20 -15.75 -20.32 -16.44
CA ARG A 20 -16.06 -19.39 -17.52
C ARG A 20 -14.80 -19.15 -18.35
N LYS A 21 -14.73 -19.87 -19.48
CA LYS A 21 -13.80 -19.59 -20.57
C LYS A 21 -14.15 -18.26 -21.24
N PRO A 22 -13.15 -17.43 -21.63
CA PRO A 22 -13.41 -16.26 -22.46
C PRO A 22 -13.70 -16.68 -23.91
N ALA A 23 -14.63 -15.98 -24.55
CA ALA A 23 -15.05 -16.17 -25.92
C ALA A 23 -13.94 -15.78 -26.94
N PRO A 24 -13.88 -16.47 -28.09
CA PRO A 24 -12.87 -16.19 -29.11
C PRO A 24 -13.20 -14.93 -29.93
N ILE A 25 -12.17 -14.15 -30.18
CA ILE A 25 -12.16 -13.00 -31.07
C ILE A 25 -12.37 -13.47 -32.51
N ARG A 26 -13.42 -13.03 -33.15
CA ARG A 26 -13.68 -13.24 -34.58
C ARG A 26 -12.83 -12.27 -35.40
N THR A 27 -11.94 -12.82 -36.21
CA THR A 27 -11.33 -12.14 -37.36
C THR A 27 -12.27 -12.22 -38.54
N PRO A 28 -12.46 -11.16 -39.33
CA PRO A 28 -13.19 -11.29 -40.60
C PRO A 28 -12.26 -11.82 -41.72
N LEU A 29 -12.79 -12.80 -42.44
CA LEU A 29 -12.19 -13.39 -43.63
C LEU A 29 -12.11 -12.36 -44.77
N SER A 30 -10.95 -12.39 -45.44
CA SER A 30 -10.75 -11.83 -46.77
C SER A 30 -11.44 -12.66 -47.83
N SER A 31 -12.26 -12.04 -48.65
CA SER A 31 -12.72 -12.60 -49.93
C SER A 31 -12.04 -11.85 -51.07
N HIS A 32 -11.21 -12.59 -51.80
CA HIS A 32 -10.74 -12.23 -53.12
C HIS A 32 -11.92 -12.20 -54.12
N MET A 33 -12.00 -11.16 -54.91
CA MET A 33 -12.53 -11.23 -56.29
C MET A 33 -11.85 -10.23 -57.20
N THR A 34 -11.24 -10.80 -58.21
CA THR A 34 -10.67 -10.20 -59.43
C THR A 34 -11.76 -9.66 -60.29
N HIS A 35 -11.59 -8.49 -60.91
CA HIS A 35 -11.82 -8.26 -62.31
C HIS A 35 -11.31 -6.85 -62.74
N GLY A 36 -10.68 -6.80 -63.85
CA GLY A 36 -9.88 -5.76 -64.45
C GLY A 36 -10.69 -4.65 -65.16
N PRO A 37 -10.10 -3.93 -66.09
CA PRO A 37 -10.12 -2.45 -66.07
C PRO A 37 -11.09 -1.83 -67.07
N SER A 38 -11.63 -0.65 -66.75
CA SER A 38 -12.12 0.28 -67.78
C SER A 38 -11.97 1.73 -67.34
N VAL A 39 -11.28 2.35 -68.01
CA VAL A 39 -11.00 3.63 -68.66
C VAL A 39 -12.03 4.74 -68.36
N ILE A 40 -11.44 5.94 -68.08
CA ILE A 40 -11.89 7.30 -68.32
C ILE A 40 -13.02 7.86 -67.44
N SER A 41 -12.70 8.79 -66.55
CA SER A 41 -13.18 10.18 -66.65
C SER A 41 -12.40 11.13 -65.77
N LEU A 42 -11.87 12.10 -66.40
CA LEU A 42 -11.24 13.31 -65.88
C LEU A 42 -12.26 14.19 -65.12
N TYR A 43 -11.67 15.03 -64.24
CA TYR A 43 -12.21 16.24 -63.62
C TYR A 43 -13.18 16.06 -62.46
N VAL A 44 -12.73 16.32 -61.27
CA VAL A 44 -13.03 17.53 -60.51
C VAL A 44 -11.99 17.71 -59.40
N LEU A 45 -11.14 18.71 -59.55
CA LEU A 45 -10.38 19.31 -58.48
C LEU A 45 -11.36 19.95 -57.50
N SER A 46 -11.67 19.31 -56.40
CA SER A 46 -12.15 19.99 -55.21
C SER A 46 -11.03 20.04 -54.19
N ARG A 47 -10.42 21.20 -54.11
CA ARG A 47 -9.56 21.67 -53.04
C ARG A 47 -10.28 21.39 -51.71
N ALA A 48 -10.05 20.24 -51.11
CA ALA A 48 -10.30 20.07 -49.69
C ALA A 48 -9.28 20.94 -48.97
N PHE A 49 -9.69 22.11 -48.56
CA PHE A 49 -9.02 22.93 -47.59
C PHE A 49 -8.84 22.04 -46.35
N LEU A 50 -7.65 21.50 -46.19
CA LEU A 50 -7.19 21.01 -44.88
C LEU A 50 -7.11 22.24 -43.97
N PHE A 51 -8.20 22.52 -43.28
CA PHE A 51 -8.11 23.35 -42.08
C PHE A 51 -7.23 22.59 -41.10
N PRO A 52 -6.08 23.15 -40.70
CA PRO A 52 -5.38 22.58 -39.58
C PRO A 52 -6.36 22.62 -38.40
N PHE A 53 -6.63 21.48 -37.81
CA PHE A 53 -7.35 21.37 -36.55
C PHE A 53 -6.57 22.19 -35.52
N HIS A 54 -6.91 23.48 -35.45
CA HIS A 54 -6.42 24.32 -34.36
C HIS A 54 -7.01 23.71 -33.12
N SER A 55 -6.21 22.95 -32.40
CA SER A 55 -6.51 22.62 -31.03
C SER A 55 -6.57 23.97 -30.31
N GLU A 56 -7.79 24.47 -30.10
CA GLU A 56 -8.00 25.63 -29.24
C GLU A 56 -7.31 25.32 -27.91
N SER A 57 -6.12 25.86 -27.74
CA SER A 57 -5.47 25.91 -26.45
C SER A 57 -6.42 26.68 -25.55
N LYS A 58 -7.08 26.00 -24.65
CA LYS A 58 -7.96 26.60 -23.65
C LYS A 58 -7.11 27.58 -22.84
N MET A 59 -7.09 28.83 -23.31
CA MET A 59 -6.48 29.93 -22.55
C MET A 59 -7.24 30.06 -21.22
N GLY A 60 -6.50 30.10 -20.13
CA GLY A 60 -7.06 30.22 -18.77
C GLY A 60 -7.17 28.95 -17.97
N VAL A 61 -6.73 27.80 -18.49
CA VAL A 61 -6.54 26.59 -17.65
C VAL A 61 -5.13 26.61 -17.07
N ASP A 62 -5.02 26.90 -15.78
CA ASP A 62 -3.75 26.83 -15.06
C ASP A 62 -3.18 25.41 -15.11
N ILE A 63 -1.96 25.27 -15.63
CA ILE A 63 -1.27 24.00 -15.74
C ILE A 63 -0.81 23.59 -14.35
N ARG A 64 -1.43 22.58 -13.77
CA ARG A 64 -1.04 22.05 -12.46
C ARG A 64 0.25 21.25 -12.57
N HIS A 65 1.36 21.88 -12.24
CA HIS A 65 2.70 21.24 -12.19
C HIS A 65 2.94 20.34 -10.97
N ASN A 66 1.96 20.14 -10.12
CA ASN A 66 2.09 19.36 -8.88
C ASN A 66 2.35 17.85 -9.10
N LYS A 67 2.16 17.35 -10.34
CA LYS A 67 2.41 15.95 -10.72
C LYS A 67 3.68 15.75 -11.55
N ASP A 68 4.27 16.82 -12.05
CA ASP A 68 5.34 16.77 -13.04
C ASP A 68 6.66 16.27 -12.46
N ARG A 69 6.91 16.55 -11.20
CA ARG A 69 8.11 16.14 -10.51
C ARG A 69 7.81 15.48 -9.15
N LYS A 70 8.14 14.20 -9.03
CA LYS A 70 8.13 13.51 -7.73
C LYS A 70 9.43 13.75 -7.00
N VAL A 71 9.40 14.64 -6.02
CA VAL A 71 10.56 14.91 -5.17
C VAL A 71 10.68 13.82 -4.11
N HIS A 72 11.79 13.08 -4.12
CA HIS A 72 12.12 12.06 -3.13
C HIS A 72 13.43 12.40 -2.44
N ARG A 73 13.50 12.12 -1.15
CA ARG A 73 14.77 12.22 -0.43
C ARG A 73 15.75 11.18 -0.98
N LYS A 74 16.98 11.58 -1.20
CA LYS A 74 18.10 10.72 -1.57
C LYS A 74 18.92 10.27 -0.37
N GLU A 75 18.74 10.96 0.79
CA GLU A 75 19.44 10.71 2.05
C GLU A 75 18.56 11.00 3.26
N PRO A 76 18.83 10.35 4.42
CA PRO A 76 18.16 10.66 5.65
C PRO A 76 18.67 11.99 6.21
N LYS A 77 17.78 12.82 6.78
CA LYS A 77 18.19 14.05 7.49
C LYS A 77 18.80 13.75 8.87
N SER A 78 18.70 12.53 9.36
CA SER A 78 19.20 12.13 10.66
C SER A 78 20.74 12.11 10.68
N GLN A 79 21.33 12.57 11.79
CA GLN A 79 22.76 12.49 12.05
C GLN A 79 23.19 11.14 12.62
N ASP A 80 22.26 10.21 12.86
CA ASP A 80 22.55 8.89 13.41
C ASP A 80 23.47 8.10 12.47
N ILE A 81 24.66 7.77 12.99
CA ILE A 81 25.71 7.07 12.26
C ILE A 81 25.25 5.68 11.85
N TYR A 82 24.57 4.95 12.77
CA TYR A 82 24.09 3.60 12.49
C TYR A 82 23.05 3.58 11.36
N LEU A 83 22.14 4.56 11.34
CA LEU A 83 21.19 4.70 10.25
C LEU A 83 21.90 4.97 8.92
N ARG A 84 22.95 5.79 8.92
CA ARG A 84 23.75 6.09 7.72
C ARG A 84 24.50 4.85 7.22
N LEU A 85 25.02 4.03 8.11
CA LEU A 85 25.67 2.75 7.77
C LEU A 85 24.67 1.80 7.14
N LEU A 86 23.46 1.65 7.71
CA LEU A 86 22.39 0.87 7.11
C LEU A 86 22.01 1.37 5.71
N VAL A 87 21.96 2.67 5.52
CA VAL A 87 21.71 3.28 4.20
C VAL A 87 22.80 2.90 3.21
N LYS A 88 24.08 2.93 3.60
CA LYS A 88 25.20 2.49 2.74
C LYS A 88 25.05 1.00 2.36
N LEU A 89 24.75 0.14 3.32
CA LEU A 89 24.53 -1.29 3.11
C LEU A 89 23.38 -1.55 2.12
N TYR A 90 22.18 -0.97 2.37
CA TYR A 90 21.03 -1.19 1.49
C TYR A 90 21.16 -0.48 0.13
N ARG A 91 21.97 0.58 0.02
CA ARG A 91 22.34 1.20 -1.25
C ARG A 91 23.21 0.24 -2.08
N PHE A 92 24.14 -0.43 -1.45
CA PHE A 92 24.95 -1.49 -2.07
C PHE A 92 24.06 -2.65 -2.53
N LEU A 93 23.23 -3.21 -1.64
CA LEU A 93 22.32 -4.31 -1.96
C LEU A 93 21.34 -3.96 -3.09
N SER A 94 20.82 -2.72 -3.12
CA SER A 94 19.89 -2.28 -4.15
C SER A 94 20.53 -2.11 -5.54
N ARG A 95 21.85 -1.93 -5.62
CA ARG A 95 22.61 -1.87 -6.87
C ARG A 95 23.00 -3.26 -7.38
N ARG A 96 23.41 -4.13 -6.45
CA ARG A 96 23.93 -5.47 -6.79
C ARG A 96 22.83 -6.53 -6.93
N SER A 97 21.69 -6.30 -6.30
CA SER A 97 20.55 -7.22 -6.32
C SER A 97 19.37 -6.52 -7.02
N ASP A 98 18.80 -7.16 -8.03
CA ASP A 98 17.62 -6.63 -8.73
C ASP A 98 16.31 -6.78 -7.95
N ALA A 99 16.40 -7.19 -6.69
CA ALA A 99 15.24 -7.35 -5.82
C ALA A 99 14.58 -5.99 -5.50
N PRO A 100 13.29 -5.80 -5.83
CA PRO A 100 12.56 -4.58 -5.49
C PRO A 100 12.45 -4.35 -3.99
N PHE A 101 12.58 -5.41 -3.19
CA PHE A 101 12.59 -5.37 -1.73
C PHE A 101 13.65 -4.41 -1.18
N ASN A 102 14.90 -4.52 -1.63
CA ASN A 102 16.00 -3.66 -1.18
C ASN A 102 15.79 -2.20 -1.57
N LYS A 103 15.26 -1.94 -2.77
CA LYS A 103 14.91 -0.59 -3.25
C LYS A 103 13.83 0.04 -2.35
N VAL A 104 12.85 -0.76 -1.90
CA VAL A 104 11.78 -0.28 -1.01
C VAL A 104 12.30 -0.01 0.40
N ILE A 105 13.14 -0.89 0.96
CA ILE A 105 13.75 -0.65 2.29
C ILE A 105 14.59 0.63 2.25
N LEU A 106 15.48 0.77 1.27
CA LEU A 106 16.32 1.94 1.11
C LEU A 106 15.48 3.24 1.08
N ARG A 107 14.41 3.24 0.26
CA ARG A 107 13.47 4.37 0.21
C ARG A 107 12.82 4.67 1.56
N ARG A 108 12.46 3.64 2.33
CA ARG A 108 11.87 3.81 3.67
C ARG A 108 12.87 4.30 4.70
N LEU A 109 14.16 3.94 4.58
CA LEU A 109 15.22 4.47 5.44
C LEU A 109 15.41 5.98 5.29
N PHE A 110 15.18 6.55 4.10
CA PHE A 110 15.23 7.99 3.86
C PHE A 110 14.04 8.77 4.43
N MET A 111 12.92 8.09 4.70
CA MET A 111 11.68 8.73 5.14
C MET A 111 11.83 9.37 6.53
N SER A 112 11.06 10.45 6.75
CA SER A 112 10.94 11.09 8.06
C SER A 112 10.19 10.19 9.06
N LYS A 113 10.32 10.50 10.35
CA LYS A 113 9.58 9.83 11.43
C LYS A 113 8.06 9.84 11.19
N THR A 114 7.50 10.93 10.67
CA THR A 114 6.07 11.04 10.36
C THR A 114 5.61 10.08 9.27
N ASN A 115 6.48 9.77 8.30
CA ASN A 115 6.21 8.82 7.22
C ASN A 115 6.56 7.37 7.58
N ARG A 116 7.19 7.16 8.74
CA ARG A 116 7.47 5.84 9.35
C ARG A 116 6.71 5.70 10.67
N PRO A 117 5.36 5.69 10.64
CA PRO A 117 4.58 5.62 11.87
C PRO A 117 4.84 4.30 12.60
N PRO A 118 4.73 4.30 13.93
CA PRO A 118 4.91 3.09 14.72
C PRO A 118 3.85 2.05 14.38
N LEU A 119 4.24 0.79 14.46
CA LEU A 119 3.37 -0.36 14.26
C LEU A 119 3.13 -1.05 15.59
N ALA A 120 1.89 -1.10 16.05
CA ALA A 120 1.53 -1.83 17.25
C ALA A 120 1.55 -3.35 17.03
N LEU A 121 1.92 -4.10 18.06
CA LEU A 121 1.95 -5.58 18.02
C LEU A 121 0.61 -6.18 17.58
N SER A 122 -0.51 -5.61 18.00
CA SER A 122 -1.84 -6.05 17.56
C SER A 122 -2.00 -6.06 16.04
N ARG A 123 -1.55 -4.99 15.41
CA ARG A 123 -1.62 -4.86 13.96
C ARG A 123 -0.64 -5.80 13.26
N LEU A 124 0.56 -5.96 13.83
CA LEU A 124 1.56 -6.88 13.32
C LEU A 124 1.03 -8.31 13.33
N ILE A 125 0.51 -8.79 14.45
CA ILE A 125 -0.08 -10.12 14.61
C ILE A 125 -1.22 -10.33 13.61
N ARG A 126 -2.14 -9.36 13.51
CA ARG A 126 -3.26 -9.44 12.56
C ARG A 126 -2.80 -9.58 11.11
N LYS A 127 -1.69 -8.90 10.74
CA LYS A 127 -1.13 -8.99 9.39
C LYS A 127 -0.35 -10.26 9.13
N MET A 128 0.24 -10.86 10.16
CA MET A 128 0.96 -12.14 10.04
C MET A 128 0.04 -13.36 10.09
N LYS A 129 -1.15 -13.24 10.68
CA LYS A 129 -2.17 -14.32 10.70
C LYS A 129 -2.81 -14.62 9.33
N HIS A 130 -2.54 -13.84 8.30
CA HIS A 130 -3.05 -14.15 6.98
C HIS A 130 -2.46 -15.47 6.45
N PRO A 131 -3.24 -16.28 5.74
CA PRO A 131 -2.76 -17.53 5.17
C PRO A 131 -1.53 -17.29 4.28
N GLY A 132 -0.61 -18.22 4.27
CA GLY A 132 0.66 -18.13 3.54
C GLY A 132 1.72 -17.22 4.17
N ARG A 133 1.48 -16.68 5.39
CA ARG A 133 2.47 -15.85 6.11
C ARG A 133 3.00 -16.48 7.38
N GLU A 134 2.61 -17.67 7.64
CA GLU A 134 3.14 -18.46 8.74
C GLU A 134 4.65 -18.64 8.51
N ASN A 135 5.46 -18.58 9.52
CA ASN A 135 6.92 -18.70 9.45
C ASN A 135 7.68 -17.61 8.66
N LEU A 136 7.00 -16.65 8.03
CA LEU A 136 7.67 -15.54 7.37
C LEU A 136 8.17 -14.51 8.38
N THR A 137 9.24 -13.80 8.00
CA THR A 137 9.79 -12.71 8.83
C THR A 137 9.05 -11.40 8.57
N ALA A 138 8.47 -10.83 9.62
CA ALA A 138 7.85 -9.49 9.54
C ALA A 138 8.92 -8.40 9.54
N VAL A 139 9.04 -7.66 8.46
CA VAL A 139 10.03 -6.58 8.32
C VAL A 139 9.35 -5.22 8.44
N VAL A 140 9.81 -4.39 9.39
CA VAL A 140 9.26 -3.07 9.68
C VAL A 140 10.36 -2.02 9.71
N VAL A 141 10.41 -1.16 8.69
CA VAL A 141 11.33 -0.01 8.69
C VAL A 141 10.72 1.10 9.56
N GLY A 142 10.84 0.97 10.87
CA GLY A 142 10.24 1.87 11.84
C GLY A 142 10.30 1.31 13.25
N THR A 143 9.44 1.81 14.12
CA THR A 143 9.36 1.38 15.53
C THR A 143 8.18 0.43 15.71
N ILE A 144 8.40 -0.67 16.42
CA ILE A 144 7.34 -1.55 16.89
C ILE A 144 7.02 -1.20 18.35
N THR A 145 5.74 -0.98 18.62
CA THR A 145 5.24 -0.65 19.95
C THR A 145 4.39 -1.78 20.50
N ASP A 146 4.35 -1.89 21.82
CA ASP A 146 3.46 -2.83 22.50
C ASP A 146 1.99 -2.40 22.40
N ASP A 147 1.10 -3.37 22.55
CA ASP A 147 -0.34 -3.14 22.70
C ASP A 147 -0.87 -3.97 23.88
N VAL A 148 -1.22 -3.29 24.95
CA VAL A 148 -1.68 -3.90 26.22
C VAL A 148 -2.96 -4.72 26.02
N ARG A 149 -3.78 -4.40 25.03
CA ARG A 149 -5.04 -5.09 24.75
C ARG A 149 -4.88 -6.55 24.32
N ILE A 150 -3.68 -6.93 23.88
CA ILE A 150 -3.39 -8.31 23.49
C ILE A 150 -2.68 -9.03 24.61
N GLN A 151 -3.24 -10.11 25.08
CA GLN A 151 -2.64 -10.95 26.12
C GLN A 151 -1.68 -11.98 25.53
N LYS A 152 -2.11 -12.74 24.51
CA LYS A 152 -1.32 -13.81 23.90
C LYS A 152 -0.66 -13.35 22.61
N ILE A 153 0.65 -13.53 22.51
CA ILE A 153 1.44 -13.23 21.31
C ILE A 153 1.88 -14.57 20.70
N PRO A 154 1.64 -14.82 19.42
CA PRO A 154 2.16 -16.00 18.73
C PRO A 154 3.68 -15.89 18.56
N LYS A 155 4.33 -17.01 18.28
CA LYS A 155 5.75 -17.06 17.94
C LYS A 155 5.98 -16.31 16.62
N LEU A 156 6.73 -15.23 16.64
CA LEU A 156 6.96 -14.35 15.49
C LEU A 156 8.46 -14.16 15.24
N LYS A 157 8.83 -14.11 13.96
CA LYS A 157 10.15 -13.62 13.50
C LYS A 157 9.99 -12.18 13.08
N VAL A 158 10.71 -11.26 13.71
CA VAL A 158 10.52 -9.82 13.52
C VAL A 158 11.85 -9.13 13.25
N CYS A 159 11.89 -8.33 12.19
CA CYS A 159 12.98 -7.41 11.90
C CYS A 159 12.48 -5.98 11.99
N ALA A 160 13.10 -5.12 12.82
CA ALA A 160 12.70 -3.73 12.97
C ALA A 160 13.90 -2.81 13.24
N LEU A 161 13.74 -1.51 12.96
CA LEU A 161 14.75 -0.50 13.33
C LEU A 161 14.81 -0.28 14.84
N LYS A 162 13.64 -0.19 15.47
CA LYS A 162 13.49 0.01 16.93
C LYS A 162 12.33 -0.80 17.45
N LEU A 163 12.48 -1.34 18.64
CA LEU A 163 11.40 -1.94 19.41
C LEU A 163 11.34 -1.22 20.76
N THR A 164 10.14 -1.08 21.31
CA THR A 164 10.00 -0.67 22.72
C THR A 164 10.34 -1.86 23.62
N ASP A 165 10.84 -1.58 24.83
CA ASP A 165 11.29 -2.63 25.77
C ASP A 165 10.17 -3.62 26.10
N ARG A 166 8.96 -3.13 26.33
CA ARG A 166 7.79 -3.98 26.55
C ARG A 166 7.49 -4.89 25.35
N ALA A 167 7.54 -4.36 24.12
CA ALA A 167 7.31 -5.16 22.91
C ALA A 167 8.40 -6.21 22.75
N ARG A 168 9.68 -5.84 23.00
CA ARG A 168 10.82 -6.75 22.94
C ARG A 168 10.67 -7.91 23.94
N SER A 169 10.42 -7.58 25.19
CA SER A 169 10.26 -8.59 26.26
C SER A 169 9.10 -9.56 25.96
N ARG A 170 7.98 -9.04 25.48
CA ARG A 170 6.80 -9.87 25.16
C ARG A 170 7.04 -10.80 23.96
N ILE A 171 7.72 -10.32 22.91
CA ILE A 171 8.06 -11.16 21.75
C ILE A 171 9.01 -12.28 22.15
N LEU A 172 10.04 -11.97 22.95
CA LEU A 172 11.00 -12.98 23.44
C LEU A 172 10.35 -13.99 24.38
N LYS A 173 9.50 -13.54 25.31
CA LYS A 173 8.72 -14.45 26.19
C LYS A 173 7.80 -15.40 25.41
N ALA A 174 7.31 -14.97 24.25
CA ALA A 174 6.50 -15.81 23.36
C ALA A 174 7.35 -16.77 22.48
N GLY A 175 8.67 -16.85 22.70
CA GLY A 175 9.58 -17.66 21.88
C GLY A 175 9.83 -17.11 20.48
N GLY A 176 9.52 -15.84 20.24
CA GLY A 176 9.79 -15.17 18.97
C GLY A 176 11.26 -14.77 18.80
N GLN A 177 11.65 -14.50 17.57
CA GLN A 177 12.99 -14.05 17.21
C GLN A 177 12.96 -12.57 16.77
N ILE A 178 13.95 -11.80 17.21
CA ILE A 178 14.13 -10.42 16.84
C ILE A 178 15.46 -10.28 16.09
N MET A 179 15.40 -9.70 14.89
CA MET A 179 16.57 -9.49 14.03
C MET A 179 16.76 -8.01 13.75
N THR A 180 18.01 -7.61 13.54
CA THR A 180 18.39 -6.30 13.00
C THR A 180 18.36 -6.33 11.47
N PHE A 181 18.45 -5.16 10.84
CA PHE A 181 18.49 -5.08 9.38
C PHE A 181 19.79 -5.62 8.79
N ASP A 182 20.88 -5.61 9.55
CA ASP A 182 22.15 -6.21 9.16
C ASP A 182 22.03 -7.73 9.11
N GLN A 183 21.48 -8.33 10.16
CA GLN A 183 21.18 -9.76 10.21
C GLN A 183 20.21 -10.19 9.11
N LEU A 184 19.20 -9.35 8.81
CA LEU A 184 18.29 -9.59 7.71
C LEU A 184 19.00 -9.57 6.35
N ALA A 185 19.97 -8.66 6.16
CA ALA A 185 20.75 -8.59 4.93
C ALA A 185 21.58 -9.86 4.68
N LEU A 186 22.06 -10.50 5.75
CA LEU A 186 22.77 -11.77 5.67
C LEU A 186 21.82 -12.96 5.43
N THR A 187 20.70 -13.02 6.14
CA THR A 187 19.77 -14.15 6.07
C THR A 187 18.88 -14.13 4.83
N ALA A 188 18.46 -12.95 4.40
CA ALA A 188 17.54 -12.78 3.26
C ALA A 188 17.93 -11.57 2.40
N PRO A 189 19.04 -11.64 1.64
CA PRO A 189 19.56 -10.51 0.86
C PRO A 189 18.60 -10.06 -0.25
N ARG A 190 17.77 -10.93 -0.76
CA ARG A 190 16.73 -10.62 -1.77
C ARG A 190 15.34 -10.41 -1.16
N GLY A 191 15.21 -10.55 0.17
CA GLY A 191 13.94 -10.44 0.87
C GLY A 191 13.03 -11.66 0.75
N GLN A 192 13.57 -12.83 0.39
CA GLN A 192 12.81 -14.07 0.35
C GLN A 192 12.33 -14.45 1.77
N GLY A 193 11.14 -15.01 1.89
CA GLY A 193 10.57 -15.37 3.18
C GLY A 193 10.26 -14.17 4.10
N THR A 194 10.05 -12.98 3.56
CA THR A 194 9.78 -11.77 4.33
C THR A 194 8.46 -11.09 3.96
N VAL A 195 7.83 -10.45 4.94
CA VAL A 195 6.64 -9.61 4.75
C VAL A 195 6.96 -8.19 5.18
N LEU A 196 6.97 -7.25 4.24
CA LEU A 196 7.25 -5.86 4.52
C LEU A 196 6.00 -5.11 4.99
N LEU A 197 5.99 -4.71 6.24
CA LEU A 197 4.88 -4.03 6.89
C LEU A 197 5.18 -2.56 7.16
N SER A 198 4.12 -1.79 7.43
CA SER A 198 4.23 -0.39 7.87
C SER A 198 3.07 -0.01 8.79
N GLY A 199 3.30 0.96 9.63
CA GLY A 199 2.28 1.53 10.49
C GLY A 199 1.23 2.36 9.70
N PRO A 200 0.14 2.76 10.35
CA PRO A 200 -0.96 3.50 9.73
C PRO A 200 -0.57 4.96 9.49
N ARG A 201 -0.26 5.35 8.27
CA ARG A 201 0.11 6.73 7.92
C ARG A 201 -1.02 7.73 8.12
N LYS A 202 -2.26 7.32 7.88
CA LYS A 202 -3.47 8.17 8.04
C LYS A 202 -3.95 8.30 9.48
N ALA A 203 -3.35 7.61 10.46
CA ALA A 203 -3.74 7.71 11.87
C ALA A 203 -3.28 9.01 12.55
N ARG A 204 -2.47 9.83 11.91
CA ARG A 204 -2.04 11.13 12.43
C ARG A 204 -3.26 12.06 12.56
N GLU A 205 -3.27 12.86 13.62
CA GLU A 205 -4.37 13.79 13.89
C GLU A 205 -4.63 14.78 12.74
N VAL A 206 -3.57 15.20 12.05
CA VAL A 206 -3.66 16.12 10.89
C VAL A 206 -4.65 15.63 9.83
N TYR A 207 -4.73 14.32 9.61
CA TYR A 207 -5.66 13.76 8.62
C TYR A 207 -7.14 13.93 8.98
N ARG A 208 -7.46 14.15 10.26
CA ARG A 208 -8.83 14.41 10.71
C ARG A 208 -9.33 15.80 10.29
N HIS A 209 -8.38 16.71 10.01
CA HIS A 209 -8.68 18.09 9.59
C HIS A 209 -8.80 18.24 8.07
N PHE A 210 -8.53 17.18 7.31
CA PHE A 210 -8.65 17.20 5.85
C PHE A 210 -10.04 16.75 5.40
N GLY A 211 -10.54 17.37 4.33
CA GLY A 211 -11.82 17.05 3.73
C GLY A 211 -12.69 18.27 3.50
N LYS A 212 -14.01 18.07 3.42
CA LYS A 212 -14.98 19.15 3.28
C LYS A 212 -14.89 20.10 4.49
N ALA A 213 -15.25 21.36 4.29
CA ALA A 213 -15.23 22.35 5.36
C ALA A 213 -15.98 21.84 6.62
N PRO A 214 -15.43 22.06 7.83
CA PRO A 214 -16.14 21.71 9.05
C PRO A 214 -17.47 22.42 9.13
N GLY A 215 -18.50 21.70 9.58
CA GLY A 215 -19.85 22.28 9.73
C GLY A 215 -20.74 22.17 8.49
N THR A 216 -20.24 21.75 7.33
CA THR A 216 -21.11 21.41 6.19
C THR A 216 -21.85 20.10 6.44
N PRO A 217 -23.07 19.90 5.89
CA PRO A 217 -23.79 18.64 6.01
C PRO A 217 -22.94 17.44 5.57
N HIS A 218 -22.99 16.36 6.36
CA HIS A 218 -22.23 15.12 6.16
C HIS A 218 -20.70 15.28 6.21
N SER A 219 -20.16 16.41 6.70
CA SER A 219 -18.73 16.57 6.94
C SER A 219 -18.31 15.91 8.25
N ARG A 220 -17.23 15.11 8.18
CA ARG A 220 -16.56 14.54 9.36
C ARG A 220 -15.25 15.23 9.68
N THR A 221 -14.96 16.34 9.03
CA THR A 221 -13.72 17.09 9.19
C THR A 221 -13.71 17.76 10.56
N LYS A 222 -12.59 17.55 11.30
CA LYS A 222 -12.39 18.17 12.60
C LYS A 222 -11.99 19.63 12.42
N PRO A 223 -12.69 20.60 13.02
CA PRO A 223 -12.30 22.00 12.94
C PRO A 223 -11.03 22.28 13.76
N TYR A 224 -10.27 23.29 13.36
CA TYR A 224 -9.21 23.86 14.18
C TYR A 224 -9.82 24.83 15.18
N VAL A 225 -9.76 24.46 16.46
CA VAL A 225 -10.32 25.27 17.55
C VAL A 225 -9.21 25.77 18.46
N ARG A 226 -9.27 27.05 18.88
CA ARG A 226 -8.32 27.65 19.81
C ARG A 226 -8.53 27.15 21.25
N SER A 227 -9.76 26.88 21.62
CA SER A 227 -10.12 26.41 22.96
C SER A 227 -11.01 25.16 22.87
N LYS A 228 -10.77 24.20 23.77
CA LYS A 228 -11.55 22.96 23.88
C LYS A 228 -12.43 23.02 25.12
N GLY A 229 -13.72 23.23 24.93
CA GLY A 229 -14.67 23.24 26.01
C GLY A 229 -16.06 22.78 25.57
N ARG A 230 -16.98 22.67 26.51
CA ARG A 230 -18.35 22.28 26.21
C ARG A 230 -19.07 23.30 25.31
N LYS A 231 -18.68 24.58 25.38
CA LYS A 231 -19.29 25.68 24.61
C LYS A 231 -18.73 25.81 23.19
N PHE A 232 -17.52 25.29 22.90
CA PHE A 232 -16.77 25.55 21.67
C PHE A 232 -16.87 24.37 20.69
N GLU A 233 -17.50 24.63 19.54
CA GLU A 233 -17.58 23.72 18.39
C GLU A 233 -18.15 22.30 18.69
N ARG A 234 -18.92 22.13 19.78
CA ARG A 234 -19.50 20.84 20.17
C ARG A 234 -21.01 20.74 19.96
N ALA A 235 -21.71 21.85 19.83
CA ALA A 235 -23.16 21.86 19.68
C ALA A 235 -23.61 22.04 18.24
N ARG A 236 -22.79 22.68 17.39
CA ARG A 236 -23.10 22.92 15.98
C ARG A 236 -23.25 21.60 15.23
N GLY A 237 -24.31 21.43 14.49
CA GLY A 237 -24.63 20.20 13.76
C GLY A 237 -25.17 19.07 14.66
N ARG A 238 -25.33 19.27 15.95
CA ARG A 238 -25.85 18.26 16.88
C ARG A 238 -27.21 18.65 17.51
N ARG A 239 -27.50 19.93 17.50
CA ARG A 239 -28.76 20.48 18.05
C ARG A 239 -29.38 21.43 17.03
N ALA A 240 -30.66 21.32 16.81
CA ALA A 240 -31.41 22.21 15.92
C ALA A 240 -31.22 23.70 16.25
N SER A 241 -31.12 24.04 17.54
CA SER A 241 -30.88 25.42 18.03
C SER A 241 -29.44 25.94 17.78
N ARG A 242 -28.56 25.17 17.16
CA ARG A 242 -27.16 25.52 16.94
C ARG A 242 -26.72 25.25 15.50
N GLY A 243 -27.38 25.90 14.56
CA GLY A 243 -27.13 25.82 13.12
C GLY A 243 -28.01 24.77 12.44
N TYR A 244 -27.70 23.52 12.54
CA TYR A 244 -28.45 22.40 11.96
C TYR A 244 -28.26 21.14 12.82
N LYS A 245 -29.12 20.17 12.65
CA LYS A 245 -28.98 18.85 13.29
C LYS A 245 -28.70 17.82 12.20
N ASN A 246 -27.57 17.08 12.32
CA ASN A 246 -27.28 15.87 11.58
C ASN A 246 -27.81 14.66 12.33
#